data_4b6c1af3e209940be0b225430404b5c4
#
_entry.id   4b6c1af3e209940be0b225430404b5c4
#
_cell.length_a   1.000
_cell.length_b   1.000
_cell.length_c   1.000
_cell.angle_alpha   90.00
_cell.angle_beta   90.00
_cell.angle_gamma   90.00
#
_symmetry.space_group_name_H-M   'P 1'
#
loop_
_entity.id
_entity.type
_entity.pdbx_description
1 polymer ?
#
loop_
_entity_poly.entity_id
_entity_poly.type
_entity_poly.pdbx_seq_one_letter_code
_entity_poly.pdbx_strand_id
1 'polypeptide(L)'
;MLQNHKLPKSISAKELNELIKSAKKIQIVDVREYFEWEICHIEGALNIPMNLIVESIDKITKEITTVVMCHHGVRSMNVIHYLESIGCKNLINLEGGIHAWATDVDKSMSTY
;
A
#
# COMPACT_ATOMS: atom_id res chain seq x y z
N MET A 1 -0.65 -28.24 -8.92
CA MET A 1 -0.34 -27.60 -8.50
C MET A 1 -0.41 -26.76 -8.10
N LEU A 2 -0.35 -26.55 -8.07
CA LEU A 2 -0.41 -25.70 -7.54
C LEU A 2 0.11 -24.82 -7.44
N GLN A 3 0.14 -24.45 -7.61
CA GLN A 3 0.69 -23.59 -7.44
C GLN A 3 0.74 -22.75 -6.76
N ASN A 4 1.52 -22.52 -6.50
CA ASN A 4 1.76 -21.55 -5.44
C ASN A 4 1.99 -20.17 -5.98
N HIS A 5 0.93 -19.45 -6.12
CA HIS A 5 1.06 -18.03 -6.45
C HIS A 5 1.30 -17.26 -5.18
N LYS A 6 2.53 -17.32 -4.68
CA LYS A 6 2.93 -16.43 -3.61
C LYS A 6 3.02 -15.02 -4.17
N LEU A 7 2.33 -14.10 -3.53
CA LEU A 7 2.49 -12.69 -3.87
C LEU A 7 3.90 -12.23 -3.50
N PRO A 8 4.48 -11.30 -4.26
CA PRO A 8 5.75 -10.71 -3.87
C PRO A 8 5.59 -9.93 -2.57
N LYS A 9 6.67 -9.78 -1.83
CA LYS A 9 6.65 -8.99 -0.59
C LYS A 9 6.57 -7.50 -0.88
N SER A 10 7.13 -7.07 -1.99
CA SER A 10 7.17 -5.67 -2.41
C SER A 10 6.98 -5.58 -3.91
N ILE A 11 6.43 -4.46 -4.35
CA ILE A 11 6.35 -4.13 -5.77
C ILE A 11 6.81 -2.69 -5.96
N SER A 12 7.26 -2.38 -7.17
CA SER A 12 7.66 -1.02 -7.51
C SER A 12 6.44 -0.15 -7.81
N ALA A 13 6.67 1.16 -7.85
CA ALA A 13 5.61 2.10 -8.22
C ALA A 13 5.08 1.80 -9.63
N LYS A 14 5.95 1.47 -10.56
CA LYS A 14 5.53 1.13 -11.92
C LYS A 14 4.68 -0.13 -11.95
N GLU A 15 5.06 -1.14 -11.17
CA GLU A 15 4.27 -2.37 -11.07
C GLU A 15 2.90 -2.10 -10.45
N LEU A 16 2.84 -1.24 -9.43
CA LEU A 16 1.55 -0.87 -8.85
C LEU A 16 0.68 -0.16 -9.88
N ASN A 17 1.26 0.73 -10.68
CA ASN A 17 0.52 1.43 -11.72
C ASN A 17 -0.09 0.44 -12.73
N GLU A 18 0.66 -0.60 -13.10
CA GLU A 18 0.15 -1.65 -13.98
C GLU A 18 -1.00 -2.42 -13.33
N LEU A 19 -0.90 -2.72 -12.05
CA LEU A 19 -2.00 -3.37 -11.32
C LEU A 19 -3.26 -2.52 -11.28
N ILE A 20 -3.10 -1.22 -11.06
CA ILE A 20 -4.24 -0.29 -11.05
C ILE A 20 -4.95 -0.28 -12.41
N LYS A 21 -4.18 -0.32 -13.49
CA LYS A 21 -4.72 -0.32 -14.84
C LYS A 21 -5.34 -1.65 -15.26
N SER A 22 -4.98 -2.73 -14.57
CA SER A 22 -5.50 -4.06 -14.89
C SER A 22 -6.94 -4.19 -14.36
N ALA A 23 -7.63 -5.24 -14.80
CA ALA A 23 -8.98 -5.51 -14.31
C ALA A 23 -8.97 -6.18 -12.94
N LYS A 24 -7.80 -6.40 -12.35
CA LYS A 24 -7.69 -7.07 -11.05
C LYS A 24 -8.11 -6.14 -9.92
N LYS A 25 -8.82 -6.71 -8.97
CA LYS A 25 -9.24 -5.99 -7.78
C LYS A 25 -8.07 -5.89 -6.82
N ILE A 26 -7.68 -4.68 -6.48
CA ILE A 26 -6.68 -4.42 -5.45
C ILE A 26 -7.16 -3.32 -4.53
N GLN A 27 -6.59 -3.26 -3.37
CA GLN A 27 -6.87 -2.23 -2.39
C GLN A 27 -5.53 -1.60 -1.99
N ILE A 28 -5.49 -0.29 -1.85
CA ILE A 28 -4.28 0.43 -1.45
C ILE A 28 -4.56 1.06 -0.10
N VAL A 29 -3.69 0.77 0.88
CA VAL A 29 -3.80 1.34 2.23
C VAL A 29 -2.58 2.22 2.47
N ASP A 30 -2.82 3.50 2.66
CA ASP A 30 -1.78 4.50 2.94
C ASP A 30 -1.73 4.73 4.44
N VAL A 31 -0.60 4.35 5.06
CA VAL A 31 -0.47 4.39 6.52
C VAL A 31 0.24 5.66 7.02
N ARG A 32 0.36 6.66 6.15
CA ARG A 32 0.93 7.95 6.53
C ARG A 32 -0.05 8.75 7.37
N GLU A 33 0.46 9.80 8.03
CA GLU A 33 -0.39 10.73 8.76
C GLU A 33 -1.28 11.51 7.81
N TYR A 34 -2.41 11.97 8.30
CA TYR A 34 -3.37 12.69 7.46
C TYR A 34 -2.77 13.94 6.82
N PHE A 35 -1.89 14.66 7.54
CA PHE A 35 -1.27 15.85 6.96
C PHE A 35 -0.36 15.50 5.77
N GLU A 36 0.26 14.32 5.78
CA GLU A 36 1.05 13.86 4.63
C GLU A 36 0.13 13.54 3.44
N TRP A 37 -1.01 12.90 3.73
CA TRP A 37 -2.03 12.60 2.75
C TRP A 37 -2.52 13.87 2.04
N GLU A 38 -2.67 14.95 2.79
CA GLU A 38 -3.13 16.21 2.21
C GLU A 38 -2.11 16.83 1.25
N ILE A 39 -0.82 16.56 1.46
CA ILE A 39 0.21 17.07 0.55
C ILE A 39 0.10 16.39 -0.81
N CYS A 40 -0.04 15.09 -0.81
CA CYS A 40 -0.21 14.28 -2.01
C CYS A 40 -0.70 12.90 -1.61
N HIS A 41 -1.42 12.23 -2.49
CA HIS A 41 -1.87 10.86 -2.26
C HIS A 41 -2.25 10.22 -3.59
N ILE A 42 -2.32 8.90 -3.58
CA ILE A 42 -2.78 8.14 -4.75
C ILE A 42 -4.30 8.10 -4.72
N GLU A 43 -4.92 8.48 -5.82
CA GLU A 43 -6.38 8.46 -5.94
C GLU A 43 -6.92 7.05 -5.69
N GLY A 44 -7.95 6.95 -4.87
CA GLY A 44 -8.56 5.67 -4.55
C GLY A 44 -7.92 4.91 -3.39
N ALA A 45 -6.79 5.37 -2.86
CA ALA A 45 -6.17 4.74 -1.70
C ALA A 45 -6.92 5.11 -0.42
N LEU A 46 -6.93 4.18 0.53
CA LEU A 46 -7.56 4.39 1.83
C LEU A 46 -6.50 4.84 2.82
N ASN A 47 -6.68 6.00 3.44
CA ASN A 47 -5.73 6.51 4.43
C ASN A 47 -6.10 6.01 5.83
N ILE A 48 -5.21 5.19 6.39
CA ILE A 48 -5.33 4.73 7.77
C ILE A 48 -3.96 4.95 8.41
N PRO A 49 -3.77 6.04 9.16
CA PRO A 49 -2.50 6.30 9.81
C PRO A 49 -2.02 5.10 10.63
N MET A 50 -0.72 4.86 10.62
CA MET A 50 -0.12 3.68 11.24
C MET A 50 -0.60 3.45 12.68
N ASN A 51 -0.73 4.51 13.49
CA ASN A 51 -1.15 4.39 14.88
C ASN A 51 -2.64 4.05 15.05
N LEU A 52 -3.42 4.11 13.97
CA LEU A 52 -4.84 3.76 14.01
C LEU A 52 -5.13 2.41 13.36
N ILE A 53 -4.10 1.70 12.91
CA ILE A 53 -4.30 0.47 12.14
C ILE A 53 -5.00 -0.62 12.95
N VAL A 54 -4.69 -0.73 14.24
CA VAL A 54 -5.26 -1.76 15.11
C VAL A 54 -6.77 -1.62 15.21
N GLU A 55 -7.26 -0.41 15.40
CA GLU A 55 -8.70 -0.15 15.55
C GLU A 55 -9.42 -0.01 14.22
N SER A 56 -8.68 -0.07 13.11
CA SER A 56 -9.26 0.12 11.77
C SER A 56 -9.14 -1.14 10.89
N ILE A 57 -8.77 -2.27 11.47
CA ILE A 57 -8.54 -3.51 10.71
C ILE A 57 -9.77 -3.92 9.92
N ASP A 58 -10.97 -3.70 10.45
CA ASP A 58 -12.20 -4.06 9.79
C ASP A 58 -12.50 -3.21 8.54
N LYS A 59 -11.78 -2.09 8.37
CA LYS A 59 -11.89 -1.27 7.17
C LYS A 59 -11.10 -1.85 6.00
N ILE A 60 -10.22 -2.81 6.27
CA ILE A 60 -9.41 -3.46 5.25
C ILE A 60 -10.12 -4.73 4.81
N THR A 61 -10.43 -4.84 3.52
CA THR A 61 -11.11 -6.01 2.97
C THR A 61 -10.13 -7.17 2.88
N LYS A 62 -10.40 -8.25 3.61
CA LYS A 62 -9.43 -9.34 3.79
C LYS A 62 -9.13 -10.18 2.57
N GLU A 63 -10.08 -10.32 1.66
CA GLU A 63 -9.96 -11.22 0.52
C GLU A 63 -9.30 -10.57 -0.70
N ILE A 64 -8.94 -9.31 -0.60
CA ILE A 64 -8.39 -8.55 -1.74
C ILE A 64 -6.91 -8.31 -1.54
N THR A 65 -6.13 -8.49 -2.60
CA THR A 65 -4.71 -8.13 -2.59
C THR A 65 -4.57 -6.67 -2.17
N THR A 66 -3.79 -6.42 -1.14
CA THR A 66 -3.68 -5.11 -0.52
C THR A 66 -2.24 -4.61 -0.59
N VAL A 67 -2.07 -3.45 -1.21
CA VAL A 67 -0.77 -2.78 -1.26
C VAL A 67 -0.74 -1.75 -0.13
N VAL A 68 0.22 -1.90 0.78
CA VAL A 68 0.38 -0.99 1.92
C VAL A 68 1.51 -0.04 1.59
N MET A 69 1.32 1.23 1.83
CA MET A 69 2.30 2.24 1.44
C MET A 69 2.48 3.32 2.50
N CYS A 70 3.65 3.96 2.45
CA CYS A 70 3.95 5.13 3.27
C CYS A 70 4.82 6.08 2.45
N HIS A 71 5.66 6.89 3.10
CA HIS A 71 6.51 7.85 2.36
C HIS A 71 7.60 7.14 1.56
N HIS A 72 8.37 6.24 2.21
CA HIS A 72 9.49 5.53 1.57
C HIS A 72 9.44 4.00 1.68
N GLY A 73 8.49 3.44 2.41
CA GLY A 73 8.33 1.99 2.52
C GLY A 73 8.64 1.36 3.86
N VAL A 74 9.11 2.14 4.85
CA VAL A 74 9.51 1.60 6.16
C VAL A 74 8.30 1.42 7.09
N ARG A 75 7.50 2.45 7.27
CA ARG A 75 6.31 2.36 8.12
C ARG A 75 5.34 1.31 7.61
N SER A 76 5.17 1.25 6.27
CA SER A 76 4.27 0.30 5.64
C SER A 76 4.75 -1.13 5.85
N MET A 77 6.05 -1.39 5.81
CA MET A 77 6.58 -2.73 6.08
C MET A 77 6.30 -3.13 7.53
N ASN A 78 6.45 -2.20 8.47
CA ASN A 78 6.13 -2.48 9.88
C ASN A 78 4.65 -2.80 10.07
N VAL A 79 3.78 -2.09 9.37
CA VAL A 79 2.34 -2.37 9.41
C VAL A 79 2.05 -3.76 8.84
N ILE A 80 2.69 -4.11 7.72
CA ILE A 80 2.51 -5.43 7.11
C ILE A 80 2.91 -6.53 8.09
N HIS A 81 4.07 -6.38 8.75
CA HIS A 81 4.52 -7.39 9.73
C HIS A 81 3.49 -7.56 10.86
N TYR A 82 2.94 -6.45 11.35
CA TYR A 82 1.90 -6.53 12.37
C TYR A 82 0.66 -7.24 11.86
N LEU A 83 0.16 -6.84 10.68
CA LEU A 83 -1.05 -7.43 10.13
C LEU A 83 -0.87 -8.93 9.85
N GLU A 84 0.30 -9.32 9.36
CA GLU A 84 0.60 -10.74 9.15
C GLU A 84 0.62 -11.51 10.47
N SER A 85 1.10 -10.89 11.53
CA SER A 85 1.15 -11.55 12.85
C SER A 85 -0.23 -11.87 13.40
N ILE A 86 -1.26 -11.16 12.95
CA ILE A 86 -2.65 -11.40 13.39
C ILE A 86 -3.47 -12.11 12.31
N GLY A 87 -2.79 -12.71 11.31
CA GLY A 87 -3.43 -13.57 10.33
C GLY A 87 -3.86 -12.92 9.03
N CYS A 88 -3.56 -11.65 8.82
CA CYS A 88 -3.88 -11.01 7.54
C CYS A 88 -2.97 -11.53 6.45
N LYS A 89 -3.51 -11.67 5.24
CA LYS A 89 -2.82 -12.22 4.09
C LYS A 89 -2.94 -11.28 2.89
N ASN A 90 -2.21 -11.61 1.83
CA ASN A 90 -2.29 -10.89 0.55
C ASN A 90 -1.83 -9.45 0.66
N LEU A 91 -0.78 -9.21 1.46
CA LEU A 91 -0.22 -7.89 1.69
C LEU A 91 1.07 -7.70 0.91
N ILE A 92 1.20 -6.56 0.27
CA ILE A 92 2.38 -6.21 -0.54
C ILE A 92 2.81 -4.80 -0.14
N ASN A 93 4.12 -4.60 0.05
CA ASN A 93 4.66 -3.28 0.35
C ASN A 93 4.94 -2.52 -0.95
N LEU A 94 4.59 -1.23 -0.99
CA LEU A 94 5.00 -0.37 -2.11
C LEU A 94 6.45 0.06 -1.87
N GLU A 95 7.36 -0.51 -2.62
CA GLU A 95 8.78 -0.18 -2.52
C GLU A 95 9.00 1.28 -2.90
N GLY A 96 9.70 2.01 -2.03
CA GLY A 96 9.94 3.42 -2.24
C GLY A 96 8.76 4.34 -1.91
N GLY A 97 7.60 3.79 -1.58
CA GLY A 97 6.43 4.52 -1.14
C GLY A 97 5.92 5.59 -2.10
N ILE A 98 5.25 6.61 -1.55
CA ILE A 98 4.69 7.69 -2.36
C ILE A 98 5.79 8.49 -3.08
N HIS A 99 7.00 8.53 -2.49
CA HIS A 99 8.11 9.23 -3.13
C HIS A 99 8.44 8.59 -4.48
N ALA A 100 8.56 7.25 -4.53
CA ALA A 100 8.81 6.55 -5.78
C ALA A 100 7.66 6.71 -6.76
N TRP A 101 6.42 6.72 -6.26
CA TRP A 101 5.26 6.96 -7.10
C TRP A 101 5.35 8.32 -7.79
N ALA A 102 5.69 9.36 -7.04
CA ALA A 102 5.83 10.71 -7.60
C ALA A 102 6.97 10.79 -8.61
N THR A 103 8.06 10.09 -8.34
CA THR A 103 9.24 10.12 -9.22
C THR A 103 9.03 9.31 -10.50
N ASP A 104 8.42 8.13 -10.39
CA ASP A 104 8.39 7.15 -11.48
C ASP A 104 7.07 7.09 -12.22
N VAL A 105 5.97 7.51 -11.62
CA VAL A 105 4.63 7.37 -12.22
C VAL A 105 3.96 8.72 -12.41
N ASP A 106 3.76 9.47 -11.34
CA ASP A 106 3.03 10.74 -11.40
C ASP A 106 3.96 11.91 -11.08
N LYS A 107 4.64 12.39 -12.09
CA LYS A 107 5.64 13.46 -11.93
C LYS A 107 5.02 14.82 -11.64
N SER A 108 3.71 14.95 -11.73
CA SER A 108 3.00 16.17 -11.36
C SER A 108 2.68 16.22 -9.87
N MET A 109 2.86 15.11 -9.16
CA MET A 109 2.56 15.03 -7.73
C MET A 109 3.55 15.83 -6.90
N SER A 110 3.03 16.53 -5.89
CA SER A 110 3.89 17.25 -4.94
C SER A 110 4.71 16.24 -4.14
N THR A 111 5.96 16.61 -3.83
CA THR A 111 6.84 15.77 -3.01
C THR A 111 7.21 16.50 -1.72
N TYR A 112 7.71 15.73 -0.76
CA TYR A 112 8.09 16.31 0.52
C TYR A 112 9.18 15.49 1.21
#